data_ed157b0918342c27bba34ad18cb3efb5
#
_entry.id   ed157b0918342c27bba34ad18cb3efb5
#
_cell.length_a   1.000
_cell.length_b   1.000
_cell.length_c   1.000
_cell.angle_alpha   90.00
_cell.angle_beta   90.00
_cell.angle_gamma   90.00
#
_symmetry.space_group_name_H-M   'P 1'
#
loop_
_entity.id
_entity.type
_entity.pdbx_description
1 polymer ?
#
loop_
_entity_poly.entity_id
_entity_poly.type
_entity_poly.pdbx_seq_one_letter_code
_entity_poly.pdbx_strand_id
1 'polypeptide(L)'
;SDQLAAAIEGREIDLALVDASTALFLERYDRVLVEGAGGLMVPIRDDLFAIDYIESRRLPLVLVTNGRLGSINHTILSLEAVKARGIELKAVVYNRYFDKDSVIAADTHGFIERYISRHFPDCELIDIPVLN
;
A
#
# COMPACT_ATOMS: atom_id res chain seq x y z
N SER A 1 -6.13 11.69 10.41
CA SER A 1 -5.01 11.54 9.47
C SER A 1 -3.76 12.15 10.07
N ASP A 2 -2.59 11.73 9.62
CA ASP A 2 -1.31 12.25 10.11
C ASP A 2 -1.16 13.75 9.84
N GLN A 3 -1.72 14.23 8.73
CA GLN A 3 -1.76 15.66 8.42
C GLN A 3 -2.57 16.43 9.46
N LEU A 4 -3.73 15.90 9.89
CA LEU A 4 -4.53 16.55 10.93
C LEU A 4 -3.80 16.53 12.28
N ALA A 5 -3.17 15.41 12.64
CA ALA A 5 -2.38 15.30 13.86
C ALA A 5 -1.21 16.28 13.83
N ALA A 6 -0.47 16.36 12.74
CA ALA A 6 0.62 17.31 12.55
C ALA A 6 0.14 18.77 12.63
N ALA A 7 -1.01 19.08 12.04
CA ALA A 7 -1.60 20.43 12.11
C ALA A 7 -2.03 20.81 13.53
N ILE A 8 -2.62 19.88 14.28
CA ILE A 8 -3.00 20.08 15.69
C ILE A 8 -1.77 20.31 16.57
N GLU A 9 -0.68 19.59 16.31
CA GLU A 9 0.60 19.74 17.02
C GLU A 9 1.42 20.94 16.55
N GLY A 10 1.00 21.65 15.48
CA GLY A 10 1.74 22.75 14.87
C GLY A 10 3.00 22.31 14.15
N ARG A 11 3.04 21.05 13.67
CA ARG A 11 4.17 20.45 12.94
C ARG A 11 3.73 20.07 11.54
N GLU A 12 4.62 20.20 10.59
CA GLU A 12 4.48 19.62 9.26
C GLU A 12 5.23 18.28 9.21
N ILE A 13 4.77 17.36 8.34
CA ILE A 13 5.49 16.11 8.09
C ILE A 13 6.76 16.47 7.29
N ASP A 14 7.90 16.23 7.91
CA ASP A 14 9.22 16.47 7.32
C ASP A 14 9.68 15.26 6.49
N LEU A 15 9.48 15.35 5.17
CA LEU A 15 9.91 14.30 4.25
C LEU A 15 11.43 14.16 4.15
N ALA A 16 12.19 15.22 4.39
CA ALA A 16 13.64 15.16 4.45
C ALA A 16 14.11 14.29 5.61
N LEU A 17 13.41 14.32 6.74
CA LEU A 17 13.66 13.45 7.89
C LEU A 17 13.35 12.00 7.56
N VAL A 18 12.26 11.73 6.84
CA VAL A 18 11.92 10.37 6.38
C VAL A 18 13.01 9.82 5.45
N ASP A 19 13.46 10.64 4.49
CA ASP A 19 14.51 10.25 3.56
C ASP A 19 15.85 10.00 4.29
N ALA A 20 16.23 10.86 5.22
CA ALA A 20 17.46 10.69 6.01
C ALA A 20 17.41 9.45 6.91
N SER A 21 16.28 9.19 7.55
CA SER A 21 16.08 7.99 8.38
C SER A 21 16.14 6.71 7.54
N THR A 22 15.54 6.72 6.37
CA THR A 22 15.58 5.59 5.43
C THR A 22 17.01 5.30 4.98
N ALA A 23 17.78 6.33 4.61
CA ALA A 23 19.17 6.20 4.23
C ALA A 23 20.04 5.63 5.39
N LEU A 24 19.82 6.11 6.61
CA LEU A 24 20.52 5.62 7.79
C LEU A 24 20.23 4.13 8.06
N PHE A 25 18.98 3.71 7.94
CA PHE A 25 18.61 2.30 8.12
C PHE A 25 19.18 1.41 7.02
N LEU A 26 19.23 1.88 5.76
CA LEU A 26 19.86 1.15 4.66
C LEU A 26 21.37 0.94 4.85
N GLU A 27 22.06 1.77 5.63
CA GLU A 27 23.44 1.53 6.01
C GLU A 27 23.61 0.37 7.01
N ARG A 28 22.57 0.08 7.79
CA ARG A 28 22.61 -0.88 8.89
C ARG A 28 21.92 -2.20 8.59
N TYR A 29 20.94 -2.20 7.71
CA TYR A 29 20.05 -3.33 7.41
C TYR A 29 20.01 -3.61 5.92
N ASP A 30 19.93 -4.87 5.56
CA ASP A 30 19.84 -5.31 4.18
C ASP A 30 18.52 -4.90 3.52
N ARG A 31 17.46 -4.72 4.33
CA ARG A 31 16.12 -4.34 3.87
C ARG A 31 15.49 -3.36 4.84
N VAL A 32 14.80 -2.38 4.28
CA VAL A 32 14.03 -1.38 5.03
C VAL A 32 12.63 -1.33 4.45
N LEU A 33 11.63 -1.41 5.31
CA LEU A 33 10.23 -1.19 4.97
C LEU A 33 9.82 0.21 5.45
N VAL A 34 9.25 0.99 4.55
CA VAL A 34 8.64 2.27 4.87
C VAL A 34 7.13 2.07 4.82
N GLU A 35 6.47 2.18 5.96
CA GLU A 35 5.03 2.04 6.06
C GLU A 35 4.34 3.40 5.97
N GLY A 36 3.39 3.52 5.04
CA GLY A 36 2.49 4.66 4.96
C GLY A 36 1.26 4.46 5.85
N ALA A 37 0.73 5.54 6.37
CA ALA A 37 -0.50 5.52 7.18
C ALA A 37 -1.72 5.83 6.32
N GLY A 38 -2.74 4.98 6.40
CA GLY A 38 -4.07 5.19 5.85
C GLY A 38 -4.28 4.73 4.41
N GLY A 39 -3.34 4.88 3.51
CA GLY A 39 -3.45 4.45 2.11
C GLY A 39 -2.74 5.36 1.11
N LEU A 40 -2.80 4.99 -0.17
CA LEU A 40 -2.02 5.64 -1.23
C LEU A 40 -2.42 7.10 -1.49
N MET A 41 -3.71 7.41 -1.39
CA MET A 41 -4.23 8.75 -1.67
C MET A 41 -4.45 9.58 -0.39
N VAL A 42 -3.77 9.22 0.70
CA VAL A 42 -3.77 10.03 1.92
C VAL A 42 -2.88 11.25 1.72
N PRO A 43 -3.39 12.46 1.98
CA PRO A 43 -2.58 13.67 1.88
C PRO A 43 -1.53 13.70 3.00
N ILE A 44 -0.29 13.86 2.61
CA ILE A 44 0.83 14.17 3.51
C ILE A 44 0.87 15.68 3.75
N ARG A 45 0.62 16.45 2.70
CA ARG A 45 0.40 17.90 2.67
C ARG A 45 -0.72 18.21 1.69
N ASP A 46 -1.17 19.44 1.63
CA ASP A 46 -2.28 19.85 0.75
C ASP A 46 -2.05 19.51 -0.73
N ASP A 47 -0.81 19.55 -1.17
CA ASP A 47 -0.39 19.33 -2.55
C ASP A 47 0.37 18.01 -2.78
N LEU A 48 0.45 17.13 -1.78
CA LEU A 48 1.25 15.91 -1.84
C LEU A 48 0.55 14.73 -1.16
N PHE A 49 0.28 13.68 -1.92
CA PHE A 49 -0.25 12.42 -1.43
C PHE A 49 0.86 11.39 -1.15
N ALA A 50 0.53 10.36 -0.38
CA ALA A 50 1.47 9.27 -0.10
C ALA A 50 2.01 8.62 -1.39
N ILE A 51 1.15 8.43 -2.39
CA ILE A 51 1.55 7.85 -3.68
C ILE A 51 2.56 8.74 -4.43
N ASP A 52 2.48 10.08 -4.29
CA ASP A 52 3.44 11.01 -4.90
C ASP A 52 4.84 10.82 -4.30
N TYR A 53 4.91 10.59 -3.00
CA TYR A 53 6.17 10.27 -2.33
C TYR A 53 6.77 8.96 -2.86
N ILE A 54 5.97 7.91 -2.97
CA ILE A 54 6.40 6.61 -3.49
C ILE A 54 6.93 6.74 -4.91
N GLU A 55 6.19 7.42 -5.78
CA GLU A 55 6.56 7.66 -7.18
C GLU A 55 7.86 8.46 -7.30
N SER A 56 7.98 9.57 -6.56
CA SER A 56 9.13 10.47 -6.63
C SER A 56 10.44 9.81 -6.17
N ARG A 57 10.37 8.87 -5.23
CA ARG A 57 11.53 8.10 -4.73
C ARG A 57 11.72 6.79 -5.47
N ARG A 58 10.85 6.47 -6.43
CA ARG A 58 10.87 5.20 -7.18
C ARG A 58 10.92 3.98 -6.26
N LEU A 59 10.13 4.04 -5.19
CA LEU A 59 10.06 2.93 -4.23
C LEU A 59 9.22 1.81 -4.81
N PRO A 60 9.71 0.55 -4.74
CA PRO A 60 8.86 -0.60 -5.01
C PRO A 60 7.75 -0.68 -3.96
N LEU A 61 6.54 -1.00 -4.40
CA LEU A 61 5.36 -1.03 -3.55
C LEU A 61 4.95 -2.46 -3.20
N VAL A 62 4.60 -2.67 -1.94
CA VAL A 62 3.81 -3.81 -1.47
C VAL A 62 2.46 -3.27 -1.02
N LEU A 63 1.39 -3.67 -1.68
CA LEU A 63 0.03 -3.26 -1.36
C LEU A 63 -0.65 -4.31 -0.47
N VAL A 64 -1.14 -3.88 0.69
CA VAL A 64 -1.89 -4.76 1.60
C VAL A 64 -3.39 -4.55 1.40
N THR A 65 -4.11 -5.62 1.18
CA THR A 65 -5.57 -5.62 1.02
C THR A 65 -6.24 -6.73 1.86
N ASN A 66 -7.55 -6.81 1.81
CA ASN A 66 -8.34 -7.81 2.53
C ASN A 66 -9.67 -8.08 1.83
N GLY A 67 -10.48 -8.98 2.39
CA GLY A 67 -11.78 -9.39 1.84
C GLY A 67 -13.00 -8.65 2.42
N ARG A 68 -12.84 -7.52 3.09
CA ARG A 68 -13.98 -6.75 3.60
C ARG A 68 -14.88 -6.26 2.46
N LEU A 69 -16.15 -6.06 2.78
CA LEU A 69 -17.08 -5.40 1.86
C LEU A 69 -16.51 -4.05 1.38
N GLY A 70 -16.50 -3.83 0.09
CA GLY A 70 -15.89 -2.64 -0.53
C GLY A 70 -14.40 -2.77 -0.85
N SER A 71 -13.71 -3.82 -0.39
CA SER A 71 -12.27 -3.99 -0.61
C SER A 71 -11.91 -4.22 -2.07
N ILE A 72 -12.76 -4.86 -2.87
CA ILE A 72 -12.53 -4.98 -4.31
C ILE A 72 -12.42 -3.58 -4.93
N ASN A 73 -13.37 -2.71 -4.64
CA ASN A 73 -13.36 -1.33 -5.13
C ASN A 73 -12.10 -0.58 -4.69
N HIS A 74 -11.77 -0.62 -3.40
CA HIS A 74 -10.58 0.06 -2.87
C HIS A 74 -9.30 -0.50 -3.46
N THR A 75 -9.21 -1.81 -3.61
CA THR A 75 -8.03 -2.48 -4.18
C THR A 75 -7.84 -2.11 -5.63
N ILE A 76 -8.89 -2.17 -6.44
CA ILE A 76 -8.81 -1.84 -7.87
C ILE A 76 -8.49 -0.36 -8.08
N LEU A 77 -9.11 0.55 -7.32
CA LEU A 77 -8.77 1.97 -7.38
C LEU A 77 -7.29 2.22 -7.04
N SER A 78 -6.77 1.53 -6.03
CA SER A 78 -5.36 1.62 -5.66
C SER A 78 -4.45 1.09 -6.77
N LEU A 79 -4.78 -0.06 -7.35
CA LEU A 79 -4.02 -0.68 -8.44
C LEU A 79 -4.05 0.16 -9.72
N GLU A 80 -5.18 0.78 -10.04
CA GLU A 80 -5.29 1.71 -11.17
C GLU A 80 -4.38 2.95 -10.97
N ALA A 81 -4.35 3.51 -9.77
CA ALA A 81 -3.47 4.63 -9.43
C ALA A 81 -1.98 4.24 -9.55
N VAL A 82 -1.61 3.06 -9.07
CA VAL A 82 -0.26 2.52 -9.15
C VAL A 82 0.15 2.33 -10.61
N LYS A 83 -0.72 1.74 -11.43
CA LYS A 83 -0.49 1.51 -12.85
C LYS A 83 -0.32 2.81 -13.62
N ALA A 84 -1.20 3.79 -13.39
CA ALA A 84 -1.17 5.08 -14.08
C ALA A 84 0.13 5.85 -13.82
N ARG A 85 0.77 5.64 -12.68
CA ARG A 85 2.02 6.30 -12.29
C ARG A 85 3.29 5.49 -12.61
N GLY A 86 3.14 4.30 -13.14
CA GLY A 86 4.26 3.41 -13.45
C GLY A 86 5.06 2.97 -12.22
N ILE A 87 4.41 2.91 -11.05
CA ILE A 87 5.03 2.42 -9.82
C ILE A 87 5.21 0.91 -9.91
N GLU A 88 6.39 0.43 -9.51
CA GLU A 88 6.68 -1.00 -9.46
C GLU A 88 5.90 -1.66 -8.33
N LEU A 89 4.96 -2.53 -8.66
CA LEU A 89 4.21 -3.33 -7.70
C LEU A 89 4.91 -4.68 -7.50
N LYS A 90 5.57 -4.84 -6.36
CA LYS A 90 6.28 -6.08 -6.01
C LYS A 90 5.34 -7.20 -5.61
N ALA A 91 4.39 -6.87 -4.75
CA ALA A 91 3.44 -7.83 -4.22
C ALA A 91 2.14 -7.16 -3.81
N VAL A 92 1.07 -7.93 -3.85
CA VAL A 92 -0.17 -7.65 -3.13
C VAL A 92 -0.29 -8.68 -2.02
N VAL A 93 -0.41 -8.22 -0.79
CA VAL A 93 -0.61 -9.06 0.38
C VAL A 93 -2.10 -9.08 0.71
N TYR A 94 -2.71 -10.24 0.62
CA TYR A 94 -4.12 -10.44 0.92
C TYR A 94 -4.29 -10.99 2.34
N ASN A 95 -4.82 -10.15 3.23
CA ASN A 95 -5.07 -10.52 4.62
C ASN A 95 -6.44 -11.19 4.75
N ARG A 96 -6.45 -12.47 5.07
CA ARG A 96 -7.67 -13.30 5.20
C ARG A 96 -8.40 -13.15 6.52
N TYR A 97 -7.91 -12.33 7.43
CA TYR A 97 -8.52 -12.15 8.75
C TYR A 97 -10.03 -11.80 8.70
N PHE A 98 -10.45 -11.09 7.66
CA PHE A 98 -11.83 -10.64 7.48
C PHE A 98 -12.69 -11.59 6.63
N ASP A 99 -12.14 -12.70 6.16
CA ASP A 99 -12.84 -13.67 5.34
C ASP A 99 -13.77 -14.50 6.23
N LYS A 100 -15.05 -14.11 6.31
CA LYS A 100 -16.07 -14.77 7.13
C LYS A 100 -16.91 -15.76 6.35
N ASP A 101 -17.15 -15.49 5.07
CA ASP A 101 -17.90 -16.34 4.16
C ASP A 101 -16.94 -16.90 3.11
N SER A 102 -16.80 -18.22 3.05
CA SER A 102 -15.84 -18.90 2.19
C SER A 102 -16.13 -18.72 0.69
N VAL A 103 -17.40 -18.60 0.31
CA VAL A 103 -17.80 -18.41 -1.10
C VAL A 103 -17.48 -16.99 -1.55
N ILE A 104 -17.86 -16.00 -0.76
CA ILE A 104 -17.57 -14.58 -1.04
C ILE A 104 -16.07 -14.34 -1.02
N ALA A 105 -15.37 -14.90 -0.04
CA ALA A 105 -13.91 -14.79 0.06
C ALA A 105 -13.19 -15.36 -1.16
N ALA A 106 -13.61 -16.54 -1.61
CA ALA A 106 -13.03 -17.19 -2.80
C ALA A 106 -13.29 -16.37 -4.07
N ASP A 107 -14.47 -15.80 -4.23
CA ASP A 107 -14.83 -14.96 -5.36
C ASP A 107 -14.00 -13.64 -5.37
N THR A 108 -13.93 -12.99 -4.24
CA THR A 108 -13.14 -11.75 -4.06
C THR A 108 -11.66 -11.99 -4.33
N HIS A 109 -11.08 -13.01 -3.72
CA HIS A 109 -9.69 -13.39 -3.91
C HIS A 109 -9.40 -13.73 -5.37
N GLY A 110 -10.25 -14.56 -5.99
CA GLY A 110 -10.11 -14.97 -7.38
C GLY A 110 -10.18 -13.79 -8.36
N PHE A 111 -11.05 -12.83 -8.11
CA PHE A 111 -11.13 -11.61 -8.91
C PHE A 111 -9.83 -10.79 -8.83
N ILE A 112 -9.33 -10.54 -7.63
CA ILE A 112 -8.09 -9.80 -7.41
C ILE A 112 -6.91 -10.53 -8.05
N GLU A 113 -6.81 -11.85 -7.90
CA GLU A 113 -5.77 -12.67 -8.52
C GLU A 113 -5.77 -12.53 -10.06
N ARG A 114 -6.93 -12.64 -10.69
CA ARG A 114 -7.05 -12.48 -12.16
C ARG A 114 -6.69 -11.07 -12.60
N TYR A 115 -7.11 -10.06 -11.87
CA TYR A 115 -6.79 -8.67 -12.16
C TYR A 115 -5.29 -8.40 -12.10
N ILE A 116 -4.62 -8.87 -11.04
CA ILE A 116 -3.17 -8.74 -10.87
C ILE A 116 -2.42 -9.48 -11.97
N SER A 117 -2.79 -10.72 -12.27
CA SER A 117 -2.16 -11.51 -13.33
C SER A 117 -2.25 -10.83 -14.70
N ARG A 118 -3.34 -10.13 -14.96
CA ARG A 118 -3.58 -9.43 -16.23
C ARG A 118 -2.83 -8.10 -16.34
N HIS A 119 -2.78 -7.33 -15.25
CA HIS A 119 -2.29 -5.95 -15.27
C HIS A 119 -0.91 -5.78 -14.65
N PHE A 120 -0.47 -6.71 -13.83
CA PHE A 120 0.80 -6.71 -13.12
C PHE A 120 1.43 -8.11 -13.13
N PRO A 121 1.89 -8.59 -14.30
CA PRO A 121 2.33 -9.99 -14.45
C PRO A 121 3.54 -10.37 -13.58
N ASP A 122 4.35 -9.39 -13.16
CA ASP A 122 5.52 -9.62 -12.31
C ASP A 122 5.22 -9.49 -10.80
N CYS A 123 3.97 -9.18 -10.45
CA CYS A 123 3.54 -9.03 -9.06
C CYS A 123 3.19 -10.38 -8.44
N GLU A 124 3.63 -10.60 -7.21
CA GLU A 124 3.21 -11.75 -6.40
C GLU A 124 1.92 -11.44 -5.64
N LEU A 125 1.01 -12.41 -5.56
CA LEU A 125 -0.10 -12.39 -4.62
C LEU A 125 0.25 -13.28 -3.42
N ILE A 126 0.34 -12.68 -2.25
CA ILE A 126 0.73 -13.35 -1.01
C ILE A 126 -0.46 -13.39 -0.06
N ASP A 127 -0.86 -14.59 0.34
CA ASP A 127 -1.94 -14.77 1.31
C ASP A 127 -1.39 -14.80 2.75
N ILE A 128 -2.01 -14.01 3.62
CA ILE A 128 -1.81 -14.10 5.06
C ILE A 128 -3.01 -14.84 5.65
N PRO A 129 -2.83 -16.07 6.12
CA PRO A 129 -3.92 -16.85 6.70
C PRO A 129 -4.34 -16.30 8.06
N VAL A 130 -5.54 -16.68 8.50
CA VAL A 130 -5.95 -16.45 9.89
C VAL A 130 -5.09 -17.31 10.79
N LEU A 131 -4.42 -16.68 11.74
CA LEU A 131 -3.67 -17.39 12.78
C LEU A 131 -4.60 -17.72 13.93
N ASN A 132 -4.58 -18.98 14.34
CA ASN A 132 -5.35 -19.47 15.48
C ASN A 132 -4.56 -19.31 16.78
#